data_c4db36b66a73237dd53689f8be5d7544
#
_entry.id   c4db36b66a73237dd53689f8be5d7544
#
_cell.length_a   1.000
_cell.length_b   1.000
_cell.length_c   1.000
_cell.angle_alpha   90.00
_cell.angle_beta   90.00
_cell.angle_gamma   90.00
#
_symmetry.space_group_name_H-M   'P 1'
#
loop_
_entity.id
_entity.type
_entity.pdbx_description
1 polymer ?
#
loop_
_entity_poly.entity_id
_entity_poly.type
_entity_poly.pdbx_seq_one_letter_code
_entity_poly.pdbx_strand_id
1 'polypeptide(L)'
;MVKALKVNKKFGESVRRILIENSIYNKEYKIEKDNNYLYIPIYNINEEILQNLINVEFDIVEKDLEKIKKNKQKSFRDVVLEKYSNLVKNKLVSLSYDHIGDLVLLQIDDEVPYNIRKDIGELAYKLIPCRGVFRRKSEIKGEYRVREIEHLAGENRTLTIHKENNYRLYVDIANVYFSPRLGWERKRVGELVKGNEIVIDMFSGVGPFSIACKNAKKIYAIDINPYAIDLLKKNIEMNKLQHKIIPILSDVREVNLKGDRIIMNLPKYSYKFIDKALELVKEGGVIHYYTIGKDFDEAIKPFINKCEFKILNKRIVKSYAPREYIFSFDIKVVKV
;
A
#
# COMPACT_ATOMS: atom_id res chain seq x y z
N MET A 1 13.25 -31.72 -25.51
CA MET A 1 11.78 -31.92 -25.47
C MET A 1 11.28 -31.68 -24.07
N VAL A 2 10.07 -31.16 -23.92
CA VAL A 2 9.42 -30.89 -22.62
C VAL A 2 8.02 -31.50 -22.67
N LYS A 3 7.53 -31.98 -21.53
CA LYS A 3 6.16 -32.46 -21.43
C LYS A 3 5.17 -31.31 -21.61
N ALA A 4 4.18 -31.50 -22.47
CA ALA A 4 3.14 -30.53 -22.75
C ALA A 4 1.76 -31.21 -22.77
N LEU A 5 0.78 -30.48 -22.24
CA LEU A 5 -0.62 -30.85 -22.35
C LEU A 5 -1.16 -30.38 -23.69
N LYS A 6 -1.57 -31.30 -24.53
CA LYS A 6 -2.25 -31.01 -25.80
C LYS A 6 -3.73 -30.95 -25.55
N VAL A 7 -4.35 -29.81 -25.76
CA VAL A 7 -5.76 -29.54 -25.44
C VAL A 7 -6.39 -28.74 -26.58
N ASN A 8 -7.68 -28.96 -26.85
CA ASN A 8 -8.40 -28.17 -27.85
C ASN A 8 -8.39 -26.68 -27.49
N LYS A 9 -8.16 -25.81 -28.48
CA LYS A 9 -8.04 -24.34 -28.29
C LYS A 9 -9.18 -23.71 -27.49
N LYS A 10 -10.42 -24.21 -27.69
CA LYS A 10 -11.60 -23.68 -26.99
C LYS A 10 -11.52 -23.81 -25.43
N PHE A 11 -10.70 -24.75 -24.95
CA PHE A 11 -10.51 -24.97 -23.51
C PHE A 11 -9.18 -24.42 -22.97
N GLY A 12 -8.35 -23.84 -23.83
CA GLY A 12 -6.98 -23.46 -23.50
C GLY A 12 -6.83 -22.55 -22.29
N GLU A 13 -7.66 -21.52 -22.16
CA GLU A 13 -7.56 -20.57 -21.02
C GLU A 13 -8.06 -21.18 -19.69
N SER A 14 -9.13 -21.97 -19.71
CA SER A 14 -9.63 -22.65 -18.51
C SER A 14 -8.61 -23.69 -18.02
N VAL A 15 -8.05 -24.50 -18.91
CA VAL A 15 -7.01 -25.47 -18.56
C VAL A 15 -5.74 -24.77 -18.05
N ARG A 16 -5.27 -23.73 -18.74
CA ARG A 16 -4.11 -22.96 -18.31
C ARG A 16 -4.29 -22.41 -16.89
N ARG A 17 -5.47 -21.90 -16.54
CA ARG A 17 -5.78 -21.39 -15.21
C ARG A 17 -5.65 -22.50 -14.15
N ILE A 18 -6.26 -23.65 -14.39
CA ILE A 18 -6.16 -24.81 -13.49
C ILE A 18 -4.71 -25.23 -13.26
N LEU A 19 -3.92 -25.29 -14.35
CA LEU A 19 -2.49 -25.64 -14.25
C LEU A 19 -1.67 -24.61 -13.45
N ILE A 20 -2.01 -23.32 -13.55
CA ILE A 20 -1.36 -22.25 -12.76
C ILE A 20 -1.73 -22.35 -11.29
N GLU A 21 -3.01 -22.49 -10.97
CA GLU A 21 -3.55 -22.59 -9.59
C GLU A 21 -2.96 -23.78 -8.85
N ASN A 22 -2.70 -24.88 -9.56
CA ASN A 22 -2.09 -26.09 -8.99
C ASN A 22 -0.55 -26.16 -9.14
N SER A 23 0.11 -25.08 -9.58
CA SER A 23 1.58 -25.02 -9.76
C SER A 23 2.15 -26.03 -10.74
N ILE A 24 1.37 -26.50 -11.70
CA ILE A 24 1.74 -27.49 -12.71
C ILE A 24 2.29 -26.86 -13.99
N TYR A 25 1.86 -25.62 -14.30
CA TYR A 25 2.27 -24.91 -15.52
C TYR A 25 3.76 -24.59 -15.49
N ASN A 26 4.51 -25.09 -16.50
CA ASN A 26 5.92 -24.80 -16.67
C ASN A 26 6.14 -23.47 -17.40
N LYS A 27 6.39 -22.40 -16.64
CA LYS A 27 6.56 -21.03 -17.12
C LYS A 27 7.88 -20.78 -17.88
N GLU A 28 8.73 -21.78 -18.00
CA GLU A 28 10.01 -21.64 -18.70
C GLU A 28 9.87 -21.76 -20.22
N TYR A 29 8.76 -22.32 -20.69
CA TYR A 29 8.52 -22.57 -22.11
C TYR A 29 7.27 -21.83 -22.62
N LYS A 30 7.29 -21.46 -23.91
CA LYS A 30 6.13 -20.85 -24.59
C LYS A 30 5.04 -21.88 -24.82
N ILE A 31 3.79 -21.44 -24.73
CA ILE A 31 2.64 -22.20 -25.24
C ILE A 31 2.69 -22.13 -26.76
N GLU A 32 2.71 -23.27 -27.41
CA GLU A 32 2.58 -23.37 -28.86
C GLU A 32 1.17 -23.74 -29.26
N LYS A 33 0.83 -23.48 -30.50
CA LYS A 33 -0.47 -23.80 -31.10
C LYS A 33 -0.31 -24.31 -32.53
N ASP A 34 -1.12 -25.28 -32.90
CA ASP A 34 -1.38 -25.65 -34.28
C ASP A 34 -2.81 -25.23 -34.71
N ASN A 35 -3.37 -25.80 -35.73
CA ASN A 35 -4.70 -25.41 -36.23
C ASN A 35 -5.82 -25.61 -35.19
N ASN A 36 -5.78 -26.69 -34.40
CA ASN A 36 -6.86 -27.12 -33.52
C ASN A 36 -6.50 -27.16 -32.05
N TYR A 37 -5.21 -27.30 -31.71
CA TYR A 37 -4.74 -27.58 -30.36
C TYR A 37 -3.78 -26.51 -29.82
N LEU A 38 -3.73 -26.42 -28.51
CA LEU A 38 -2.69 -25.75 -27.72
C LEU A 38 -1.80 -26.81 -27.06
N TYR A 39 -0.50 -26.53 -27.03
CA TYR A 39 0.51 -27.33 -26.34
C TYR A 39 0.99 -26.50 -25.13
N ILE A 40 0.44 -26.80 -23.94
CA ILE A 40 0.72 -26.05 -22.71
C ILE A 40 1.84 -26.78 -21.96
N PRO A 41 3.02 -26.18 -21.78
CA PRO A 41 4.12 -26.83 -21.08
C PRO A 41 3.78 -27.11 -19.62
N ILE A 42 4.12 -28.30 -19.13
CA ILE A 42 3.86 -28.74 -17.77
C ILE A 42 5.12 -29.30 -17.12
N TYR A 43 5.21 -29.22 -15.79
CA TYR A 43 6.18 -29.98 -15.03
C TYR A 43 5.83 -31.48 -15.06
N ASN A 44 6.81 -32.33 -14.68
CA ASN A 44 6.58 -33.77 -14.62
C ASN A 44 5.57 -34.09 -13.51
N ILE A 45 4.37 -34.53 -13.87
CA ILE A 45 3.28 -34.80 -12.95
C ILE A 45 2.61 -36.13 -13.31
N ASN A 46 1.95 -36.74 -12.33
CA ASN A 46 1.17 -37.95 -12.53
C ASN A 46 -0.08 -37.64 -13.39
N GLU A 47 -0.32 -38.47 -14.40
CA GLU A 47 -1.46 -38.34 -15.33
C GLU A 47 -2.81 -38.44 -14.61
N GLU A 48 -2.91 -39.25 -13.57
CA GLU A 48 -4.12 -39.41 -12.76
C GLU A 48 -4.49 -38.12 -12.02
N ILE A 49 -3.51 -37.34 -11.57
CA ILE A 49 -3.76 -36.01 -10.95
C ILE A 49 -4.29 -35.04 -12.00
N LEU A 50 -3.76 -35.04 -13.21
CA LEU A 50 -4.23 -34.17 -14.29
C LEU A 50 -5.66 -34.52 -14.71
N GLN A 51 -6.01 -35.79 -14.82
CA GLN A 51 -7.37 -36.25 -15.13
C GLN A 51 -8.39 -35.80 -14.09
N ASN A 52 -8.01 -35.81 -12.80
CA ASN A 52 -8.87 -35.35 -11.71
C ASN A 52 -9.06 -33.82 -11.68
N LEU A 53 -8.11 -33.05 -12.21
CA LEU A 53 -8.16 -31.58 -12.21
C LEU A 53 -8.82 -31.00 -13.47
N ILE A 54 -8.78 -31.70 -14.59
CA ILE A 54 -9.15 -31.18 -15.91
C ILE A 54 -10.32 -31.98 -16.48
N ASN A 55 -11.53 -31.37 -16.46
CA ASN A 55 -12.75 -31.97 -17.01
C ASN A 55 -12.87 -31.81 -18.54
N VAL A 56 -11.76 -31.97 -19.27
CA VAL A 56 -11.73 -31.92 -20.74
C VAL A 56 -10.73 -32.93 -21.24
N GLU A 57 -10.98 -33.43 -22.45
CA GLU A 57 -10.09 -34.36 -23.13
C GLU A 57 -8.73 -33.72 -23.44
N PHE A 58 -7.64 -34.38 -23.10
CA PHE A 58 -6.28 -33.95 -23.34
C PHE A 58 -5.34 -35.13 -23.59
N ASP A 59 -4.20 -34.84 -24.25
CA ASP A 59 -3.07 -35.78 -24.36
C ASP A 59 -1.84 -35.19 -23.66
N ILE A 60 -1.01 -36.02 -23.04
CA ILE A 60 0.34 -35.63 -22.61
C ILE A 60 1.30 -36.02 -23.71
N VAL A 61 1.99 -35.03 -24.25
CA VAL A 61 2.96 -35.23 -25.35
C VAL A 61 4.33 -34.66 -24.98
N GLU A 62 5.38 -35.25 -25.52
CA GLU A 62 6.71 -34.64 -25.49
C GLU A 62 6.89 -33.81 -26.77
N LYS A 63 7.16 -32.50 -26.59
CA LYS A 63 7.31 -31.56 -27.67
C LYS A 63 8.52 -30.67 -27.50
N ASP A 64 9.19 -30.32 -28.55
CA ASP A 64 10.24 -29.32 -28.54
C ASP A 64 9.56 -27.93 -28.54
N LEU A 65 9.41 -27.33 -27.35
CA LEU A 65 8.81 -26.03 -27.18
C LEU A 65 9.91 -24.98 -26.97
N GLU A 66 9.68 -23.80 -27.55
CA GLU A 66 10.62 -22.69 -27.42
C GLU A 66 10.77 -22.28 -25.93
N LYS A 67 11.99 -22.35 -25.43
CA LYS A 67 12.32 -21.86 -24.07
C LYS A 67 12.21 -20.34 -24.04
N ILE A 68 11.42 -19.80 -23.11
CA ILE A 68 11.31 -18.36 -22.92
C ILE A 68 12.69 -17.86 -22.48
N LYS A 69 13.42 -17.23 -23.40
CA LYS A 69 14.63 -16.49 -23.05
C LYS A 69 14.19 -15.33 -22.17
N LYS A 70 14.24 -15.51 -20.86
CA LYS A 70 14.17 -14.40 -19.92
C LYS A 70 15.49 -13.62 -20.10
N ASN A 71 15.52 -12.67 -21.02
CA ASN A 71 16.38 -11.52 -20.89
C ASN A 71 15.88 -10.79 -19.63
N LYS A 72 16.27 -11.25 -18.45
CA LYS A 72 16.03 -10.53 -17.20
C LYS A 72 16.87 -9.26 -17.28
N GLN A 73 16.29 -8.19 -17.81
CA GLN A 73 16.84 -6.88 -17.54
C GLN A 73 16.98 -6.79 -16.02
N LYS A 74 18.22 -6.57 -15.55
CA LYS A 74 18.51 -6.48 -14.11
C LYS A 74 17.58 -5.44 -13.50
N SER A 75 16.91 -5.78 -12.43
CA SER A 75 16.08 -4.82 -11.70
C SER A 75 16.95 -3.77 -11.01
N PHE A 76 16.35 -2.64 -10.63
CA PHE A 76 17.03 -1.63 -9.79
C PHE A 76 17.71 -2.26 -8.57
N ARG A 77 17.02 -3.19 -7.91
CA ARG A 77 17.53 -3.93 -6.75
C ARG A 77 18.79 -4.73 -7.07
N ASP A 78 18.79 -5.45 -8.19
CA ASP A 78 19.93 -6.29 -8.60
C ASP A 78 21.16 -5.45 -8.89
N VAL A 79 20.98 -4.32 -9.61
CA VAL A 79 22.08 -3.43 -9.98
C VAL A 79 22.65 -2.71 -8.75
N VAL A 80 21.81 -2.24 -7.83
CA VAL A 80 22.29 -1.60 -6.59
C VAL A 80 23.00 -2.60 -5.68
N LEU A 81 22.51 -3.84 -5.56
CA LEU A 81 23.19 -4.89 -4.81
C LEU A 81 24.56 -5.23 -5.40
N GLU A 82 24.68 -5.29 -6.72
CA GLU A 82 25.93 -5.59 -7.40
C GLU A 82 26.97 -4.44 -7.23
N LYS A 83 26.53 -3.20 -7.42
CA LYS A 83 27.43 -2.03 -7.45
C LYS A 83 27.74 -1.47 -6.05
N TYR A 84 26.78 -1.57 -5.13
CA TYR A 84 26.81 -0.91 -3.82
C TYR A 84 26.53 -1.84 -2.65
N SER A 85 26.92 -3.13 -2.75
CA SER A 85 26.65 -4.17 -1.73
C SER A 85 27.05 -3.75 -0.32
N ASN A 86 28.19 -3.08 -0.14
CA ASN A 86 28.68 -2.63 1.17
C ASN A 86 27.73 -1.58 1.81
N LEU A 87 27.23 -0.62 1.01
CA LEU A 87 26.30 0.38 1.51
C LEU A 87 24.96 -0.25 1.92
N VAL A 88 24.50 -1.26 1.18
CA VAL A 88 23.28 -2.01 1.51
C VAL A 88 23.47 -2.86 2.79
N LYS A 89 24.59 -3.56 2.92
CA LYS A 89 24.94 -4.36 4.12
C LYS A 89 25.00 -3.48 5.37
N ASN A 90 25.59 -2.28 5.26
CA ASN A 90 25.69 -1.32 6.35
C ASN A 90 24.39 -0.52 6.58
N LYS A 91 23.28 -0.84 5.86
CA LYS A 91 21.98 -0.19 5.95
C LYS A 91 21.97 1.30 5.57
N LEU A 92 23.01 1.80 4.92
CA LEU A 92 23.09 3.18 4.41
C LEU A 92 22.23 3.39 3.16
N VAL A 93 21.94 2.31 2.42
CA VAL A 93 21.05 2.31 1.25
C VAL A 93 20.01 1.21 1.39
N SER A 94 18.73 1.58 1.33
CA SER A 94 17.62 0.62 1.31
C SER A 94 17.30 0.22 -0.13
N LEU A 95 17.10 -1.08 -0.35
CA LEU A 95 16.63 -1.62 -1.63
C LEU A 95 15.12 -1.43 -1.85
N SER A 96 14.39 -1.02 -0.80
CA SER A 96 12.98 -0.70 -0.90
C SER A 96 12.79 0.79 -1.13
N TYR A 97 11.82 1.13 -1.96
CA TYR A 97 11.45 2.52 -2.27
C TYR A 97 9.93 2.67 -2.22
N ASP A 98 9.47 3.91 -2.10
CA ASP A 98 8.06 4.24 -2.27
C ASP A 98 7.83 4.80 -3.69
N HIS A 99 6.83 4.27 -4.38
CA HIS A 99 6.38 4.76 -5.67
C HIS A 99 5.06 5.50 -5.47
N ILE A 100 5.09 6.84 -5.60
CA ILE A 100 3.95 7.71 -5.34
C ILE A 100 3.61 8.42 -6.65
N GLY A 101 2.50 8.03 -7.27
CA GLY A 101 2.16 8.50 -8.62
C GLY A 101 3.24 8.11 -9.62
N ASP A 102 3.90 9.09 -10.22
CA ASP A 102 5.02 8.93 -11.13
C ASP A 102 6.37 9.34 -10.53
N LEU A 103 6.44 9.46 -9.19
CA LEU A 103 7.66 9.79 -8.46
C LEU A 103 8.14 8.60 -7.63
N VAL A 104 9.45 8.43 -7.56
CA VAL A 104 10.13 7.44 -6.73
C VAL A 104 10.85 8.12 -5.57
N LEU A 105 10.64 7.60 -4.37
CA LEU A 105 11.23 8.11 -3.15
C LEU A 105 12.11 7.03 -2.51
N LEU A 106 13.44 7.21 -2.64
CA LEU A 106 14.47 6.32 -2.11
C LEU A 106 14.77 6.61 -0.64
N GLN A 107 15.32 5.62 0.04
CA GLN A 107 15.88 5.76 1.38
C GLN A 107 17.39 5.53 1.29
N ILE A 108 18.14 6.63 1.34
CA ILE A 108 19.61 6.67 1.29
C ILE A 108 20.06 7.58 2.43
N ASP A 109 21.01 7.12 3.23
CA ASP A 109 21.55 7.86 4.37
C ASP A 109 22.37 9.08 3.94
N ASP A 110 22.47 10.09 4.81
CA ASP A 110 23.27 11.31 4.56
C ASP A 110 24.78 11.04 4.53
N GLU A 111 25.24 9.96 5.18
CA GLU A 111 26.63 9.51 5.14
C GLU A 111 27.09 9.04 3.74
N VAL A 112 26.15 8.68 2.86
CA VAL A 112 26.48 8.29 1.48
C VAL A 112 26.90 9.53 0.69
N PRO A 113 28.09 9.55 0.06
CA PRO A 113 28.58 10.69 -0.74
C PRO A 113 27.60 11.12 -1.83
N TYR A 114 27.54 12.43 -2.11
CA TYR A 114 26.58 13.00 -3.07
C TYR A 114 26.64 12.36 -4.46
N ASN A 115 27.86 12.14 -4.99
CA ASN A 115 28.05 11.51 -6.29
C ASN A 115 27.47 10.09 -6.36
N ILE A 116 27.57 9.33 -5.27
CA ILE A 116 26.98 7.97 -5.17
C ILE A 116 25.46 8.07 -5.05
N ARG A 117 24.93 9.01 -4.26
CA ARG A 117 23.48 9.25 -4.17
C ARG A 117 22.89 9.58 -5.54
N LYS A 118 23.58 10.44 -6.30
CA LYS A 118 23.19 10.80 -7.67
C LYS A 118 23.20 9.59 -8.60
N ASP A 119 24.26 8.79 -8.58
CA ASP A 119 24.33 7.58 -9.41
C ASP A 119 23.21 6.58 -9.08
N ILE A 120 22.90 6.36 -7.80
CA ILE A 120 21.76 5.51 -7.39
C ILE A 120 20.44 6.11 -7.89
N GLY A 121 20.28 7.44 -7.85
CA GLY A 121 19.13 8.15 -8.39
C GLY A 121 18.96 7.95 -9.90
N GLU A 122 20.04 8.08 -10.66
CA GLU A 122 20.05 7.84 -12.12
C GLU A 122 19.74 6.38 -12.47
N LEU A 123 20.28 5.43 -11.69
CA LEU A 123 19.94 4.01 -11.84
C LEU A 123 18.45 3.77 -11.59
N ALA A 124 17.89 4.39 -10.55
CA ALA A 124 16.45 4.29 -10.27
C ALA A 124 15.62 4.88 -11.41
N TYR A 125 15.97 6.07 -11.90
CA TYR A 125 15.31 6.74 -13.01
C TYR A 125 15.33 5.92 -14.30
N LYS A 126 16.45 5.23 -14.58
CA LYS A 126 16.62 4.38 -15.76
C LYS A 126 15.85 3.05 -15.68
N LEU A 127 15.73 2.46 -14.47
CA LEU A 127 15.25 1.09 -14.28
C LEU A 127 13.84 0.99 -13.71
N ILE A 128 13.32 2.09 -13.15
CA ILE A 128 11.97 2.15 -12.59
C ILE A 128 11.15 3.13 -13.44
N PRO A 129 9.98 2.73 -13.96
CA PRO A 129 9.11 3.64 -14.70
C PRO A 129 8.65 4.81 -13.81
N CYS A 130 9.30 5.96 -13.92
CA CYS A 130 8.98 7.16 -13.14
C CYS A 130 9.42 8.43 -13.92
N ARG A 131 8.97 9.60 -13.46
CA ARG A 131 9.38 10.89 -14.01
C ARG A 131 10.37 11.63 -13.13
N GLY A 132 10.40 11.34 -11.84
CA GLY A 132 11.34 11.98 -10.92
C GLY A 132 11.74 11.04 -9.80
N VAL A 133 12.99 11.14 -9.36
CA VAL A 133 13.57 10.36 -8.27
C VAL A 133 14.09 11.29 -7.20
N PHE A 134 13.66 11.03 -5.99
CA PHE A 134 14.04 11.78 -4.79
C PHE A 134 14.55 10.82 -3.71
N ARG A 135 15.28 11.31 -2.75
CA ARG A 135 15.54 10.61 -1.49
C ARG A 135 15.00 11.39 -0.29
N ARG A 136 14.73 10.68 0.75
CA ARG A 136 14.41 11.26 2.07
C ARG A 136 15.73 11.67 2.74
N LYS A 137 15.86 12.95 3.13
CA LYS A 137 17.02 13.47 3.84
C LYS A 137 16.91 13.31 5.35
N SER A 138 15.69 13.35 5.87
CA SER A 138 15.47 13.37 7.32
C SER A 138 14.33 12.45 7.72
N GLU A 139 14.25 12.19 9.03
CA GLU A 139 13.03 11.69 9.65
C GLU A 139 11.90 12.72 9.51
N ILE A 140 10.66 12.26 9.76
CA ILE A 140 9.50 13.14 9.81
C ILE A 140 9.67 14.13 10.95
N LYS A 141 9.73 15.42 10.65
CA LYS A 141 9.90 16.51 11.63
C LYS A 141 8.67 17.41 11.68
N GLY A 142 8.53 18.08 12.82
CA GLY A 142 7.51 19.09 13.06
C GLY A 142 6.09 18.57 13.15
N GLU A 143 5.18 19.50 13.41
CA GLU A 143 3.76 19.26 13.61
C GLU A 143 3.06 18.80 12.33
N TYR A 144 3.48 19.34 11.18
CA TYR A 144 2.97 18.97 9.85
C TYR A 144 3.51 17.65 9.30
N ARG A 145 4.42 16.99 10.02
CA ARG A 145 5.01 15.70 9.63
C ARG A 145 5.66 15.70 8.24
N VAL A 146 6.26 16.81 7.85
CA VAL A 146 6.96 16.98 6.55
C VAL A 146 8.34 16.37 6.63
N ARG A 147 8.87 15.95 5.50
CA ARG A 147 10.24 15.45 5.35
C ARG A 147 11.00 16.32 4.37
N GLU A 148 12.23 16.61 4.73
CA GLU A 148 13.15 17.11 3.72
C GLU A 148 13.46 16.03 2.71
N ILE A 149 13.45 16.41 1.44
CA ILE A 149 13.77 15.52 0.32
C ILE A 149 14.87 16.14 -0.52
N GLU A 150 15.66 15.30 -1.20
CA GLU A 150 16.70 15.71 -2.16
C GLU A 150 16.35 15.14 -3.51
N HIS A 151 16.36 15.98 -4.54
CA HIS A 151 16.20 15.57 -5.93
C HIS A 151 17.46 14.87 -6.44
N LEU A 152 17.30 13.67 -6.99
CA LEU A 152 18.40 12.86 -7.49
C LEU A 152 18.44 12.74 -9.02
N ALA A 153 17.27 12.54 -9.67
CA ALA A 153 17.21 12.36 -11.11
C ALA A 153 15.83 12.69 -11.68
N GLY A 154 15.75 12.93 -12.98
CA GLY A 154 14.52 13.22 -13.71
C GLY A 154 13.93 14.60 -13.41
N GLU A 155 12.60 14.72 -13.46
CA GLU A 155 11.89 15.98 -13.18
C GLU A 155 11.99 16.37 -11.70
N ASN A 156 12.32 17.64 -11.44
CA ASN A 156 12.37 18.20 -10.09
C ASN A 156 11.01 18.82 -9.71
N ARG A 157 9.94 18.02 -9.70
CA ARG A 157 8.63 18.41 -9.18
C ARG A 157 8.21 17.43 -8.07
N THR A 158 7.55 17.95 -7.06
CA THR A 158 7.16 17.17 -5.87
C THR A 158 5.68 16.81 -5.85
N LEU A 159 4.88 17.51 -6.65
CA LEU A 159 3.45 17.25 -6.81
C LEU A 159 3.20 16.16 -7.84
N THR A 160 2.43 15.14 -7.49
CA THR A 160 2.05 14.03 -8.36
C THR A 160 0.60 13.59 -8.14
N ILE A 161 0.08 12.73 -9.03
CA ILE A 161 -1.21 12.07 -8.86
C ILE A 161 -0.98 10.59 -8.58
N HIS A 162 -1.27 10.17 -7.36
CA HIS A 162 -1.25 8.77 -6.95
C HIS A 162 -2.60 8.10 -7.21
N LYS A 163 -2.58 6.88 -7.74
CA LYS A 163 -3.79 6.08 -7.98
C LYS A 163 -3.78 4.85 -7.08
N GLU A 164 -4.85 4.64 -6.33
CA GLU A 164 -5.06 3.42 -5.55
C GLU A 164 -6.57 3.15 -5.37
N ASN A 165 -6.95 1.90 -5.18
CA ASN A 165 -8.34 1.50 -4.82
C ASN A 165 -9.45 2.20 -5.63
N ASN A 166 -9.23 2.43 -6.93
CA ASN A 166 -10.15 3.11 -7.85
C ASN A 166 -10.40 4.60 -7.54
N TYR A 167 -9.50 5.28 -6.81
CA TYR A 167 -9.51 6.72 -6.66
C TYR A 167 -8.12 7.33 -6.92
N ARG A 168 -8.08 8.64 -7.05
CA ARG A 168 -6.86 9.40 -7.36
C ARG A 168 -6.63 10.46 -6.30
N LEU A 169 -5.37 10.72 -5.99
CA LEU A 169 -4.94 11.68 -4.98
C LEU A 169 -3.83 12.57 -5.51
N TYR A 170 -4.00 13.87 -5.48
CA TYR A 170 -2.86 14.78 -5.51
C TYR A 170 -2.05 14.60 -4.23
N VAL A 171 -0.78 14.40 -4.38
CA VAL A 171 0.18 14.24 -3.28
C VAL A 171 1.41 15.07 -3.60
N ASP A 172 1.79 15.97 -2.71
CA ASP A 172 3.06 16.68 -2.76
C ASP A 172 4.03 16.05 -1.75
N ILE A 173 5.00 15.29 -2.25
CA ILE A 173 5.92 14.50 -1.41
C ILE A 173 6.83 15.35 -0.51
N ALA A 174 6.95 16.66 -0.77
CA ALA A 174 7.72 17.60 0.04
C ALA A 174 6.90 18.24 1.17
N ASN A 175 5.61 18.49 0.92
CA ASN A 175 4.78 19.32 1.82
C ASN A 175 3.73 18.56 2.61
N VAL A 176 3.49 17.27 2.29
CA VAL A 176 2.51 16.44 3.02
C VAL A 176 3.05 15.05 3.31
N TYR A 177 2.55 14.47 4.38
CA TYR A 177 2.81 13.06 4.66
C TYR A 177 1.87 12.17 3.82
N PHE A 178 2.46 11.21 3.11
CA PHE A 178 1.74 10.16 2.44
C PHE A 178 2.55 8.84 2.45
N SER A 179 1.87 7.71 2.60
CA SER A 179 2.47 6.38 2.49
C SER A 179 1.64 5.48 1.56
N PRO A 180 2.17 5.06 0.41
CA PRO A 180 1.47 4.15 -0.51
C PRO A 180 1.28 2.75 0.10
N ARG A 181 2.08 2.40 1.12
CA ARG A 181 2.05 1.08 1.78
C ARG A 181 0.79 0.83 2.61
N LEU A 182 -0.05 1.86 2.83
CA LEU A 182 -1.31 1.75 3.57
C LEU A 182 -2.54 1.55 2.66
N GLY A 183 -2.36 1.38 1.35
CA GLY A 183 -3.46 1.26 0.39
C GLY A 183 -4.43 0.13 0.72
N TRP A 184 -3.91 -1.04 1.12
CA TRP A 184 -4.74 -2.17 1.54
C TRP A 184 -5.54 -1.85 2.81
N GLU A 185 -4.93 -1.20 3.80
CA GLU A 185 -5.59 -0.85 5.06
C GLU A 185 -6.69 0.19 4.85
N ARG A 186 -6.46 1.18 3.99
CA ARG A 186 -7.48 2.16 3.58
C ARG A 186 -8.67 1.50 2.90
N LYS A 187 -8.41 0.54 2.00
CA LYS A 187 -9.46 -0.26 1.36
C LYS A 187 -10.28 -1.00 2.40
N ARG A 188 -9.63 -1.72 3.31
CA ARG A 188 -10.28 -2.48 4.38
C ARG A 188 -11.20 -1.61 5.22
N VAL A 189 -10.71 -0.47 5.72
CA VAL A 189 -11.52 0.44 6.54
C VAL A 189 -12.69 1.00 5.72
N GLY A 190 -12.45 1.40 4.47
CA GLY A 190 -13.52 1.89 3.58
C GLY A 190 -14.63 0.87 3.32
N GLU A 191 -14.31 -0.42 3.24
CA GLU A 191 -15.27 -1.52 3.07
C GLU A 191 -16.10 -1.80 4.35
N LEU A 192 -15.60 -1.44 5.53
CA LEU A 192 -16.33 -1.56 6.80
C LEU A 192 -17.34 -0.44 7.04
N VAL A 193 -17.24 0.66 6.30
CA VAL A 193 -18.10 1.85 6.46
C VAL A 193 -19.49 1.60 5.87
N LYS A 194 -20.53 1.88 6.68
CA LYS A 194 -21.92 1.76 6.29
C LYS A 194 -22.47 3.09 5.76
N GLY A 195 -23.47 3.03 4.88
CA GLY A 195 -24.04 4.20 4.20
C GLY A 195 -24.77 5.21 5.10
N ASN A 196 -25.08 4.86 6.34
CA ASN A 196 -25.69 5.75 7.33
C ASN A 196 -24.70 6.33 8.34
N GLU A 197 -23.42 5.90 8.32
CA GLU A 197 -22.41 6.34 9.28
C GLU A 197 -21.87 7.74 8.99
N ILE A 198 -21.57 8.46 10.07
CA ILE A 198 -20.75 9.70 10.05
C ILE A 198 -19.34 9.27 10.43
N VAL A 199 -18.37 9.56 9.55
CA VAL A 199 -16.96 9.26 9.76
C VAL A 199 -16.20 10.54 10.14
N ILE A 200 -15.31 10.46 11.13
CA ILE A 200 -14.38 11.53 11.48
C ILE A 200 -12.96 10.99 11.27
N ASP A 201 -12.24 11.58 10.33
CA ASP A 201 -10.82 11.32 10.09
C ASP A 201 -10.02 12.40 10.81
N MET A 202 -9.44 12.04 11.95
CA MET A 202 -8.79 12.98 12.87
C MET A 202 -7.48 13.56 12.34
N PHE A 203 -6.84 12.88 11.39
CA PHE A 203 -5.52 13.22 10.83
C PHE A 203 -5.50 12.90 9.35
N SER A 204 -6.34 13.61 8.60
CA SER A 204 -6.73 13.22 7.25
C SER A 204 -5.60 13.35 6.21
N GLY A 205 -4.62 14.25 6.43
CA GLY A 205 -3.64 14.58 5.41
C GLY A 205 -4.33 15.00 4.12
N VAL A 206 -3.90 14.43 3.01
CA VAL A 206 -4.53 14.65 1.68
C VAL A 206 -5.83 13.84 1.46
N GLY A 207 -6.35 13.20 2.50
CA GLY A 207 -7.64 12.52 2.54
C GLY A 207 -7.68 11.07 2.05
N PRO A 208 -6.61 10.26 2.13
CA PRO A 208 -6.65 8.92 1.57
C PRO A 208 -7.62 7.98 2.31
N PHE A 209 -7.75 8.08 3.65
CA PHE A 209 -8.78 7.35 4.41
C PHE A 209 -10.17 7.95 4.19
N SER A 210 -10.28 9.28 4.23
CA SER A 210 -11.55 9.96 4.01
C SER A 210 -12.17 9.57 2.68
N ILE A 211 -11.40 9.55 1.58
CA ILE A 211 -11.88 9.17 0.26
C ILE A 211 -12.18 7.66 0.17
N ALA A 212 -11.39 6.82 0.83
CA ALA A 212 -11.68 5.39 0.92
C ALA A 212 -13.03 5.12 1.60
N CYS A 213 -13.44 5.95 2.55
CA CYS A 213 -14.71 5.86 3.28
C CYS A 213 -15.92 6.43 2.50
N LYS A 214 -15.85 6.56 1.19
CA LYS A 214 -16.88 7.18 0.31
C LYS A 214 -18.30 6.62 0.47
N ASN A 215 -18.47 5.44 1.06
CA ASN A 215 -19.78 4.87 1.35
C ASN A 215 -20.50 5.56 2.51
N ALA A 216 -19.79 6.29 3.38
CA ALA A 216 -20.36 7.00 4.51
C ALA A 216 -21.46 8.00 4.09
N LYS A 217 -22.38 8.30 5.03
CA LYS A 217 -23.34 9.39 4.90
C LYS A 217 -22.63 10.74 4.83
N LYS A 218 -21.66 10.94 5.73
CA LYS A 218 -20.87 12.17 5.84
C LYS A 218 -19.49 11.89 6.41
N ILE A 219 -18.50 12.65 6.00
CA ILE A 219 -17.12 12.50 6.44
C ILE A 219 -16.57 13.87 6.81
N TYR A 220 -16.08 14.01 8.04
CA TYR A 220 -15.32 15.16 8.49
C TYR A 220 -13.83 14.79 8.43
N ALA A 221 -13.09 15.48 7.59
CA ALA A 221 -11.67 15.24 7.35
C ALA A 221 -10.84 16.39 7.92
N ILE A 222 -10.18 16.14 9.06
CA ILE A 222 -9.51 17.17 9.86
C ILE A 222 -7.99 17.00 9.68
N ASP A 223 -7.30 18.10 9.44
CA ASP A 223 -5.85 18.16 9.48
C ASP A 223 -5.39 19.57 9.88
N ILE A 224 -4.24 19.65 10.55
CA ILE A 224 -3.63 20.91 10.98
C ILE A 224 -2.76 21.52 9.88
N ASN A 225 -2.33 20.74 8.89
CA ASN A 225 -1.48 21.18 7.80
C ASN A 225 -2.31 21.86 6.69
N PRO A 226 -2.17 23.18 6.46
CA PRO A 226 -2.93 23.90 5.44
C PRO A 226 -2.66 23.36 4.01
N TYR A 227 -1.43 22.97 3.70
CA TYR A 227 -1.10 22.37 2.40
C TYR A 227 -1.82 21.04 2.17
N ALA A 228 -1.95 20.23 3.22
CA ALA A 228 -2.69 18.98 3.15
C ALA A 228 -4.18 19.24 2.89
N ILE A 229 -4.78 20.22 3.57
CA ILE A 229 -6.18 20.58 3.37
C ILE A 229 -6.43 21.15 1.97
N ASP A 230 -5.52 21.93 1.41
CA ASP A 230 -5.67 22.43 0.04
C ASP A 230 -5.60 21.29 -0.99
N LEU A 231 -4.73 20.31 -0.80
CA LEU A 231 -4.71 19.11 -1.64
C LEU A 231 -5.94 18.23 -1.40
N LEU A 232 -6.40 18.11 -0.16
CA LEU A 232 -7.63 17.38 0.19
C LEU A 232 -8.85 17.95 -0.56
N LYS A 233 -9.03 19.27 -0.62
CA LYS A 233 -10.11 19.92 -1.40
C LYS A 233 -10.05 19.51 -2.86
N LYS A 234 -8.88 19.58 -3.50
CA LYS A 234 -8.66 19.13 -4.89
C LYS A 234 -8.96 17.64 -5.06
N ASN A 235 -8.59 16.81 -4.07
CA ASN A 235 -8.83 15.37 -4.08
C ASN A 235 -10.32 15.04 -3.95
N ILE A 236 -11.05 15.78 -3.13
CA ILE A 236 -12.51 15.68 -3.01
C ILE A 236 -13.18 15.97 -4.35
N GLU A 237 -12.80 17.05 -5.03
CA GLU A 237 -13.31 17.42 -6.36
C GLU A 237 -12.99 16.36 -7.41
N MET A 238 -11.73 15.93 -7.49
CA MET A 238 -11.27 14.93 -8.45
C MET A 238 -12.03 13.59 -8.33
N ASN A 239 -12.45 13.24 -7.11
CA ASN A 239 -13.18 12.01 -6.83
C ASN A 239 -14.70 12.21 -6.73
N LYS A 240 -15.22 13.45 -6.99
CA LYS A 240 -16.65 13.81 -6.99
C LYS A 240 -17.33 13.55 -5.63
N LEU A 241 -16.67 13.91 -4.54
CA LEU A 241 -17.12 13.65 -3.16
C LEU A 241 -17.46 14.94 -2.37
N GLN A 242 -17.68 16.07 -3.04
CA GLN A 242 -17.96 17.39 -2.44
C GLN A 242 -19.23 17.38 -1.57
N HIS A 243 -20.18 16.52 -1.89
CA HIS A 243 -21.43 16.36 -1.16
C HIS A 243 -21.30 15.52 0.12
N LYS A 244 -20.15 14.84 0.32
CA LYS A 244 -19.94 13.91 1.44
C LYS A 244 -18.80 14.29 2.37
N ILE A 245 -17.69 14.81 1.83
CA ILE A 245 -16.49 15.09 2.61
C ILE A 245 -16.37 16.58 2.90
N ILE A 246 -16.25 16.90 4.18
CA ILE A 246 -16.05 18.26 4.67
C ILE A 246 -14.61 18.37 5.18
N PRO A 247 -13.72 19.09 4.48
CA PRO A 247 -12.36 19.35 4.94
C PRO A 247 -12.37 20.41 6.04
N ILE A 248 -11.63 20.17 7.13
CA ILE A 248 -11.51 21.07 8.28
C ILE A 248 -10.04 21.34 8.57
N LEU A 249 -9.60 22.59 8.41
CA LEU A 249 -8.28 23.03 8.85
C LEU A 249 -8.37 23.41 10.33
N SER A 250 -7.94 22.51 11.21
CA SER A 250 -7.98 22.72 12.66
C SER A 250 -7.09 21.71 13.37
N ASP A 251 -6.69 22.07 14.58
CA ASP A 251 -6.29 21.05 15.56
C ASP A 251 -7.54 20.26 15.96
N VAL A 252 -7.44 18.93 15.90
CA VAL A 252 -8.57 18.07 16.24
C VAL A 252 -9.06 18.23 17.68
N ARG A 253 -8.22 18.73 18.58
CA ARG A 253 -8.59 19.01 19.97
C ARG A 253 -9.63 20.11 20.12
N GLU A 254 -9.67 21.03 19.15
CA GLU A 254 -10.63 22.17 19.11
C GLU A 254 -11.96 21.84 18.43
N VAL A 255 -12.05 20.65 17.80
CA VAL A 255 -13.24 20.28 17.04
C VAL A 255 -14.30 19.65 17.95
N ASN A 256 -15.55 20.10 17.86
CA ASN A 256 -16.68 19.53 18.58
C ASN A 256 -17.67 18.88 17.60
N LEU A 257 -17.51 17.56 17.39
CA LEU A 257 -18.29 16.74 16.47
C LEU A 257 -18.65 15.41 17.12
N LYS A 258 -19.63 14.70 16.57
CA LYS A 258 -19.95 13.31 16.94
C LYS A 258 -20.03 12.45 15.68
N GLY A 259 -19.32 11.32 15.68
CA GLY A 259 -19.27 10.36 14.59
C GLY A 259 -19.53 8.92 15.04
N ASP A 260 -20.00 8.11 14.09
CA ASP A 260 -20.20 6.67 14.29
C ASP A 260 -18.89 5.90 14.14
N ARG A 261 -17.92 6.51 13.43
CA ARG A 261 -16.60 5.93 13.14
C ARG A 261 -15.51 6.99 13.21
N ILE A 262 -14.46 6.71 13.96
CA ILE A 262 -13.30 7.60 14.14
C ILE A 262 -12.06 6.92 13.57
N ILE A 263 -11.27 7.66 12.78
CA ILE A 263 -10.00 7.18 12.23
C ILE A 263 -8.86 7.96 12.89
N MET A 264 -7.99 7.24 13.60
CA MET A 264 -6.84 7.80 14.33
C MET A 264 -5.52 7.32 13.69
N ASN A 265 -5.22 7.75 12.46
CA ASN A 265 -4.01 7.33 11.75
C ASN A 265 -2.82 8.27 12.00
N LEU A 266 -2.39 8.35 13.26
CA LEU A 266 -1.19 9.09 13.70
C LEU A 266 -0.30 8.20 14.60
N PRO A 267 0.23 7.05 14.12
CA PRO A 267 0.72 5.96 14.96
C PRO A 267 1.69 6.36 16.08
N LYS A 268 2.60 7.31 15.81
CA LYS A 268 3.61 7.76 16.79
C LYS A 268 3.00 8.55 17.96
N TYR A 269 1.84 9.18 17.77
CA TYR A 269 1.26 10.12 18.74
C TYR A 269 -0.23 9.87 19.01
N SER A 270 -0.87 8.86 18.41
CA SER A 270 -2.30 8.57 18.60
C SER A 270 -2.70 8.45 20.06
N TYR A 271 -1.83 7.90 20.90
CA TYR A 271 -2.10 7.75 22.35
C TYR A 271 -2.42 9.08 23.05
N LYS A 272 -1.93 10.22 22.55
CA LYS A 272 -2.19 11.55 23.09
C LYS A 272 -3.60 12.08 22.79
N PHE A 273 -4.31 11.44 21.85
CA PHE A 273 -5.60 11.87 21.34
C PHE A 273 -6.73 10.90 21.65
N ILE A 274 -6.49 9.91 22.52
CA ILE A 274 -7.50 8.91 22.88
C ILE A 274 -8.70 9.56 23.55
N ASP A 275 -8.47 10.45 24.54
CA ASP A 275 -9.56 11.15 25.23
C ASP A 275 -10.39 11.96 24.23
N LYS A 276 -9.74 12.64 23.28
CA LYS A 276 -10.44 13.36 22.21
C LYS A 276 -11.22 12.43 21.27
N ALA A 277 -10.68 11.28 20.92
CA ALA A 277 -11.39 10.30 20.11
C ALA A 277 -12.64 9.76 20.82
N LEU A 278 -12.56 9.57 22.16
CA LEU A 278 -13.71 9.18 22.98
C LEU A 278 -14.76 10.30 23.08
N GLU A 279 -14.34 11.57 23.10
CA GLU A 279 -15.27 12.69 22.99
C GLU A 279 -15.97 12.75 21.63
N LEU A 280 -15.31 12.37 20.53
CA LEU A 280 -15.83 12.45 19.18
C LEU A 280 -16.69 11.23 18.79
N VAL A 281 -16.43 10.06 19.37
CA VAL A 281 -17.18 8.85 19.05
C VAL A 281 -18.55 8.85 19.75
N LYS A 282 -19.58 8.36 19.05
CA LYS A 282 -20.88 8.04 19.64
C LYS A 282 -20.80 6.73 20.42
N GLU A 283 -21.68 6.55 21.39
CA GLU A 283 -21.88 5.25 22.04
C GLU A 283 -22.18 4.16 21.02
N GLY A 284 -21.52 3.01 21.15
CA GLY A 284 -21.57 1.92 20.17
C GLY A 284 -20.79 2.15 18.88
N GLY A 285 -20.13 3.31 18.75
CA GLY A 285 -19.30 3.65 17.60
C GLY A 285 -17.96 2.91 17.58
N VAL A 286 -17.22 3.05 16.49
CA VAL A 286 -15.96 2.32 16.25
C VAL A 286 -14.80 3.29 16.09
N ILE A 287 -13.68 3.03 16.77
CA ILE A 287 -12.42 3.75 16.61
C ILE A 287 -11.42 2.83 15.90
N HIS A 288 -10.88 3.28 14.77
CA HIS A 288 -9.73 2.68 14.10
C HIS A 288 -8.45 3.31 14.66
N TYR A 289 -7.84 2.64 15.62
CA TYR A 289 -6.68 3.11 16.35
C TYR A 289 -5.40 2.55 15.78
N TYR A 290 -4.51 3.41 15.30
CA TYR A 290 -3.18 3.06 14.79
C TYR A 290 -2.12 3.51 15.77
N THR A 291 -1.24 2.60 16.19
CA THR A 291 -0.19 2.89 17.17
C THR A 291 1.07 2.09 16.89
N ILE A 292 2.17 2.46 17.54
CA ILE A 292 3.44 1.74 17.51
C ILE A 292 3.59 0.98 18.82
N GLY A 293 4.13 -0.23 18.76
CA GLY A 293 4.44 -1.04 19.91
C GLY A 293 5.29 -2.25 19.52
N LYS A 294 5.70 -3.04 20.49
CA LYS A 294 6.43 -4.30 20.30
C LYS A 294 5.47 -5.46 20.10
N ASP A 295 4.35 -5.43 20.79
CA ASP A 295 3.29 -6.43 20.73
C ASP A 295 1.90 -5.76 20.88
N PHE A 296 0.84 -6.58 20.82
CA PHE A 296 -0.54 -6.09 20.90
C PHE A 296 -0.90 -5.55 22.30
N ASP A 297 -0.32 -6.11 23.36
CA ASP A 297 -0.68 -5.76 24.73
C ASP A 297 -0.05 -4.40 25.11
N GLU A 298 1.20 -4.16 24.73
CA GLU A 298 1.82 -2.84 24.84
C GLU A 298 1.07 -1.80 24.00
N ALA A 299 0.71 -2.16 22.78
CA ALA A 299 0.09 -1.24 21.83
C ALA A 299 -1.32 -0.79 22.24
N ILE A 300 -2.12 -1.64 22.91
CA ILE A 300 -3.48 -1.29 23.37
C ILE A 300 -3.50 -0.67 24.77
N LYS A 301 -2.41 -0.78 25.52
CA LYS A 301 -2.33 -0.31 26.91
C LYS A 301 -2.85 1.12 27.13
N PRO A 302 -2.61 2.10 26.25
CA PRO A 302 -3.13 3.46 26.41
C PRO A 302 -4.67 3.57 26.44
N PHE A 303 -5.40 2.57 25.92
CA PHE A 303 -6.87 2.51 25.96
C PHE A 303 -7.42 1.88 27.25
N ILE A 304 -6.58 1.09 27.96
CA ILE A 304 -7.02 0.41 29.17
C ILE A 304 -7.42 1.47 30.22
N ASN A 305 -8.56 1.27 30.87
CA ASN A 305 -9.15 2.17 31.88
C ASN A 305 -9.63 3.55 31.36
N LYS A 306 -9.72 3.74 30.04
CA LYS A 306 -10.26 4.99 29.47
C LYS A 306 -11.76 4.91 29.17
N CYS A 307 -12.25 3.74 28.80
CA CYS A 307 -13.65 3.47 28.49
C CYS A 307 -13.94 1.97 28.57
N GLU A 308 -15.20 1.61 28.55
CA GLU A 308 -15.61 0.23 28.30
C GLU A 308 -15.61 -0.04 26.78
N PHE A 309 -14.80 -1.02 26.33
CA PHE A 309 -14.63 -1.27 24.91
C PHE A 309 -14.51 -2.76 24.57
N LYS A 310 -14.75 -3.08 23.29
CA LYS A 310 -14.52 -4.39 22.71
C LYS A 310 -13.62 -4.28 21.47
N ILE A 311 -12.55 -5.06 21.41
CA ILE A 311 -11.71 -5.17 20.23
C ILE A 311 -12.43 -6.06 19.21
N LEU A 312 -12.84 -5.46 18.08
CA LEU A 312 -13.47 -6.17 16.97
C LEU A 312 -12.43 -6.87 16.08
N ASN A 313 -11.26 -6.22 15.91
CA ASN A 313 -10.16 -6.73 15.11
C ASN A 313 -8.83 -6.11 15.56
N LYS A 314 -7.74 -6.86 15.46
CA LYS A 314 -6.38 -6.38 15.69
C LYS A 314 -5.41 -6.98 14.69
N ARG A 315 -4.41 -6.20 14.24
CA ARG A 315 -3.42 -6.65 13.25
C ARG A 315 -2.12 -5.86 13.31
N ILE A 316 -1.07 -6.46 12.78
CA ILE A 316 0.15 -5.77 12.39
C ILE A 316 -0.06 -5.20 10.98
N VAL A 317 0.07 -3.88 10.83
CA VAL A 317 -0.05 -3.18 9.54
C VAL A 317 1.25 -3.25 8.78
N LYS A 318 2.37 -2.93 9.45
CA LYS A 318 3.73 -3.01 8.90
C LYS A 318 4.79 -2.92 9.99
N SER A 319 6.01 -3.34 9.68
CA SER A 319 7.18 -3.04 10.51
C SER A 319 7.44 -1.51 10.53
N TYR A 320 7.84 -0.99 11.68
CA TYR A 320 8.22 0.41 11.90
C TYR A 320 9.72 0.58 12.11
N ALA A 321 10.28 -0.14 13.06
CA ALA A 321 11.69 -0.22 13.40
C ALA A 321 12.05 -1.67 13.81
N PRO A 322 13.32 -1.99 14.08
CA PRO A 322 13.68 -3.31 14.61
C PRO A 322 12.88 -3.62 15.87
N ARG A 323 12.10 -4.71 15.84
CA ARG A 323 11.19 -5.18 16.90
C ARG A 323 10.03 -4.23 17.24
N GLU A 324 9.75 -3.23 16.40
CA GLU A 324 8.61 -2.34 16.53
C GLU A 324 7.73 -2.40 15.30
N TYR A 325 6.42 -2.37 15.51
CA TYR A 325 5.42 -2.52 14.46
C TYR A 325 4.35 -1.43 14.58
N ILE A 326 3.74 -1.09 13.46
CA ILE A 326 2.49 -0.34 13.49
C ILE A 326 1.37 -1.35 13.61
N PHE A 327 0.60 -1.21 14.70
CA PHE A 327 -0.62 -1.97 14.96
C PHE A 327 -1.84 -1.17 14.55
N SER A 328 -2.89 -1.88 14.16
CA SER A 328 -4.24 -1.37 13.97
C SER A 328 -5.20 -2.14 14.86
N PHE A 329 -6.05 -1.41 15.56
CA PHE A 329 -7.16 -1.95 16.35
C PHE A 329 -8.46 -1.34 15.86
N ASP A 330 -9.48 -2.17 15.63
CA ASP A 330 -10.85 -1.73 15.45
C ASP A 330 -11.55 -1.89 16.81
N ILE A 331 -11.77 -0.77 17.49
CA ILE A 331 -12.26 -0.70 18.87
C ILE A 331 -13.72 -0.24 18.85
N LYS A 332 -14.65 -1.08 19.28
CA LYS A 332 -16.03 -0.69 19.54
C LYS A 332 -16.13 -0.12 20.94
N VAL A 333 -16.51 1.14 21.06
CA VAL A 333 -16.77 1.80 22.35
C VAL A 333 -18.16 1.40 22.84
N VAL A 334 -18.24 0.80 24.02
CA VAL A 334 -19.50 0.35 24.63
C VAL A 334 -20.07 1.47 25.49
N LYS A 335 -19.20 2.07 26.33
CA LYS A 335 -19.55 3.19 27.20
C LYS A 335 -18.33 4.07 27.44
N VAL A 336 -18.51 5.36 27.36
CA VAL A 336 -17.46 6.37 27.63
C VAL A 336 -17.49 6.77 29.09
#